data_f6d5a7fd529041d78e402dd9db15d8dd
#
_entry.id   f6d5a7fd529041d78e402dd9db15d8dd
#
_cell.length_a   1.000
_cell.length_b   1.000
_cell.length_c   1.000
_cell.angle_alpha   90.00
_cell.angle_beta   90.00
_cell.angle_gamma   90.00
#
_symmetry.space_group_name_H-M   'P 1'
#
loop_
_entity.id
_entity.type
_entity.pdbx_description
1 polymer ?
#
loop_
_entity_poly.entity_id
_entity_poly.type
_entity_poly.pdbx_seq_one_letter_code
_entity_poly.pdbx_strand_id
1 'polypeptide(L)'
;AYSNPRFIAENRELTEHLFDGNYWHNPQSPRSRAVLDAYQKKFNSAMSNHGVQGYQVAYVLKDALERAASSDRDKVRDAIAKTNLTDHILTQDAIRFDDTGEGINATPALLQVQNGKPVVVGPARFAETKPVFPVPKWKG
;
A
#
# COMPACT_ATOMS: atom_id res chain seq x y z
N ALA A 1 -0.12 -6.44 12.08
CA ALA A 1 0.88 -6.65 11.06
C ALA A 1 2.19 -5.97 11.45
N TYR A 2 3.29 -6.62 11.20
CA TYR A 2 4.64 -6.21 11.61
C TYR A 2 5.11 -4.93 10.91
N SER A 3 4.49 -4.55 9.80
CA SER A 3 4.76 -3.29 9.08
C SER A 3 4.06 -2.05 9.66
N ASN A 4 3.31 -2.18 10.77
CA ASN A 4 2.69 -1.02 11.41
C ASN A 4 3.76 -0.12 12.05
N PRO A 5 3.86 1.17 11.66
CA PRO A 5 4.90 2.07 12.19
C PRO A 5 4.88 2.22 13.72
N ARG A 6 3.69 2.20 14.33
CA ARG A 6 3.56 2.28 15.79
C ARG A 6 4.09 1.02 16.47
N PHE A 7 3.74 -0.17 15.94
CA PHE A 7 4.25 -1.44 16.46
C PHE A 7 5.79 -1.50 16.39
N ILE A 8 6.36 -1.05 15.26
CA ILE A 8 7.82 -0.98 15.09
C ILE A 8 8.44 -0.02 16.11
N ALA A 9 7.87 1.17 16.27
CA ALA A 9 8.39 2.17 17.20
C ALA A 9 8.35 1.70 18.67
N GLU A 10 7.32 0.94 19.07
CA GLU A 10 7.16 0.39 20.41
C GLU A 10 8.06 -0.83 20.68
N ASN A 11 8.47 -1.57 19.65
CA ASN A 11 9.20 -2.83 19.75
C ASN A 11 10.59 -2.84 19.08
N ARG A 12 11.04 -1.73 18.62
CA ARG A 12 12.35 -1.42 17.95
C ARG A 12 13.25 -2.62 17.63
N GLU A 13 14.10 -3.04 18.59
CA GLU A 13 15.11 -4.10 18.38
C GLU A 13 14.49 -5.47 18.07
N LEU A 14 13.31 -5.75 18.61
CA LEU A 14 12.59 -7.00 18.37
C LEU A 14 11.98 -7.07 16.97
N THR A 15 11.79 -5.93 16.31
CA THR A 15 11.18 -5.87 14.98
C THR A 15 12.21 -5.79 13.85
N GLU A 16 13.47 -5.48 14.16
CA GLU A 16 14.49 -5.35 13.13
C GLU A 16 14.65 -6.66 12.33
N HIS A 17 14.68 -6.55 11.02
CA HIS A 17 14.71 -7.64 10.03
C HIS A 17 13.46 -8.53 9.95
N LEU A 18 12.37 -8.26 10.68
CA LEU A 18 11.12 -8.99 10.50
C LEU A 18 10.57 -8.76 9.09
N PHE A 19 10.07 -9.82 8.48
CA PHE A 19 9.36 -9.78 7.20
C PHE A 19 7.84 -9.66 7.41
N ASP A 20 7.19 -8.96 6.50
CA ASP A 20 5.72 -8.86 6.42
C ASP A 20 5.27 -8.87 4.95
N GLY A 21 4.16 -9.53 4.66
CA GLY A 21 3.50 -9.48 3.37
C GLY A 21 2.23 -8.63 3.46
N ASN A 22 2.17 -7.51 2.76
CA ASN A 22 1.02 -6.60 2.88
C ASN A 22 0.76 -5.83 1.58
N TYR A 23 -0.50 -5.39 1.40
CA TYR A 23 -0.80 -4.38 0.39
C TYR A 23 -0.20 -3.04 0.82
N TRP A 24 0.69 -2.52 0.02
CA TRP A 24 1.53 -1.38 0.36
C TRP A 24 1.57 -0.34 -0.73
N HIS A 25 2.02 0.86 -0.40
CA HIS A 25 2.26 1.89 -1.38
C HIS A 25 3.47 1.57 -2.27
N ASN A 26 3.44 2.05 -3.50
CA ASN A 26 4.57 1.96 -4.41
C ASN A 26 5.61 3.06 -4.09
N PRO A 27 6.78 2.73 -3.52
CA PRO A 27 7.78 3.73 -3.16
C PRO A 27 8.44 4.39 -4.38
N GLN A 28 8.35 3.76 -5.56
CA GLN A 28 8.89 4.31 -6.81
C GLN A 28 7.95 5.37 -7.43
N SER A 29 6.68 5.42 -7.02
CA SER A 29 5.70 6.34 -7.56
C SER A 29 5.85 7.75 -6.96
N PRO A 30 6.00 8.80 -7.78
CA PRO A 30 5.96 10.19 -7.31
C PRO A 30 4.64 10.53 -6.60
N ARG A 31 3.53 9.97 -7.07
CA ARG A 31 2.22 10.13 -6.46
C ARG A 31 2.17 9.55 -5.05
N SER A 32 2.69 8.33 -4.87
CA SER A 32 2.77 7.72 -3.54
C SER A 32 3.53 8.61 -2.57
N ARG A 33 4.71 9.10 -2.97
CA ARG A 33 5.52 10.00 -2.14
C ARG A 33 4.75 11.25 -1.75
N ALA A 34 4.11 11.92 -2.70
CA ALA A 34 3.33 13.13 -2.43
C ALA A 34 2.17 12.89 -1.45
N VAL A 35 1.47 11.74 -1.58
CA VAL A 35 0.37 11.36 -0.66
C VAL A 35 0.91 11.09 0.74
N LEU A 36 2.01 10.34 0.87
CA LEU A 36 2.62 10.02 2.16
C LEU A 36 3.16 11.27 2.87
N ASP A 37 3.80 12.18 2.13
CA ASP A 37 4.31 13.45 2.65
C ASP A 37 3.16 14.33 3.14
N ALA A 38 2.08 14.43 2.35
CA ALA A 38 0.89 15.18 2.75
C ALA A 38 0.24 14.60 4.02
N TYR A 39 0.17 13.26 4.12
CA TYR A 39 -0.33 12.57 5.31
C TYR A 39 0.56 12.86 6.53
N GLN A 40 1.87 12.67 6.39
CA GLN A 40 2.84 12.95 7.45
C GLN A 40 2.73 14.40 7.94
N LYS A 41 2.63 15.36 7.02
CA LYS A 41 2.48 16.79 7.35
C LYS A 41 1.18 17.07 8.10
N LYS A 42 0.08 16.39 7.71
CA LYS A 42 -1.24 16.63 8.30
C LYS A 42 -1.41 15.98 9.67
N PHE A 43 -0.89 14.78 9.86
CA PHE A 43 -1.16 13.94 11.04
C PHE A 43 0.07 13.75 11.95
N ASN A 44 1.22 14.28 11.57
CA ASN A 44 2.50 14.10 12.26
C ASN A 44 2.83 12.63 12.56
N SER A 45 2.45 11.73 11.64
CA SER A 45 2.68 10.29 11.76
C SER A 45 2.80 9.64 10.39
N ALA A 46 3.57 8.53 10.30
CA ALA A 46 3.65 7.75 9.08
C ALA A 46 2.31 7.07 8.77
N MET A 47 1.94 7.04 7.49
CA MET A 47 0.72 6.36 7.04
C MET A 47 0.89 4.84 7.19
N SER A 48 -0.04 4.19 7.89
CA SER A 48 -0.06 2.73 8.03
C SER A 48 -0.56 2.06 6.75
N ASN A 49 -0.40 0.73 6.64
CA ASN A 49 -0.99 -0.07 5.57
C ASN A 49 -2.51 0.14 5.43
N HIS A 50 -3.24 0.23 6.54
CA HIS A 50 -4.68 0.53 6.52
C HIS A 50 -4.97 1.94 5.98
N GLY A 51 -4.12 2.91 6.29
CA GLY A 51 -4.21 4.26 5.72
C GLY A 51 -4.00 4.27 4.21
N VAL A 52 -3.01 3.51 3.72
CA VAL A 52 -2.74 3.34 2.29
C VAL A 52 -3.94 2.72 1.57
N GLN A 53 -4.49 1.64 2.12
CA GLN A 53 -5.66 0.96 1.55
C GLN A 53 -6.91 1.85 1.59
N GLY A 54 -7.18 2.51 2.73
CA GLY A 54 -8.32 3.42 2.87
C GLY A 54 -8.26 4.61 1.90
N TYR A 55 -7.09 5.20 1.71
CA TYR A 55 -6.87 6.23 0.70
C TYR A 55 -7.21 5.70 -0.70
N GLN A 56 -6.72 4.50 -1.04
CA GLN A 56 -6.93 3.95 -2.37
C GLN A 56 -8.39 3.58 -2.63
N VAL A 57 -9.10 3.06 -1.65
CA VAL A 57 -10.55 2.77 -1.76
C VAL A 57 -11.34 4.05 -2.03
N ALA A 58 -11.06 5.13 -1.28
CA ALA A 58 -11.70 6.42 -1.52
C ALA A 58 -11.40 6.97 -2.92
N TYR A 59 -10.20 6.74 -3.42
CA TYR A 59 -9.81 7.19 -4.75
C TYR A 59 -10.46 6.38 -5.89
N VAL A 60 -10.62 5.07 -5.71
CA VAL A 60 -11.39 4.22 -6.65
C VAL A 60 -12.86 4.66 -6.69
N LEU A 61 -13.45 4.95 -5.54
CA LEU A 61 -14.82 5.43 -5.47
C LEU A 61 -14.98 6.81 -6.15
N LYS A 62 -14.01 7.72 -5.93
CA LYS A 62 -14.00 9.03 -6.60
C LYS A 62 -13.97 8.86 -8.12
N ASP A 63 -13.07 8.07 -8.65
CA ASP A 63 -12.95 7.78 -10.08
C ASP A 63 -14.24 7.17 -10.66
N ALA A 64 -14.86 6.23 -9.93
CA ALA A 64 -16.11 5.61 -10.34
C ALA A 64 -17.28 6.60 -10.35
N LEU A 65 -17.39 7.47 -9.35
CA LEU A 65 -18.43 8.52 -9.30
C LEU A 65 -18.27 9.53 -10.44
N GLU A 66 -17.05 9.92 -10.76
CA GLU A 66 -16.75 10.84 -11.87
C GLU A 66 -17.14 10.21 -13.20
N ARG A 67 -16.79 8.93 -13.45
CA ARG A 67 -17.17 8.20 -14.67
C ARG A 67 -18.68 7.91 -14.76
N ALA A 68 -19.33 7.61 -13.65
CA ALA A 68 -20.78 7.39 -13.58
C ALA A 68 -21.55 8.68 -13.81
N ALA A 69 -20.97 9.85 -13.52
CA ALA A 69 -21.63 11.16 -13.49
C ALA A 69 -22.95 11.13 -12.69
N SER A 70 -23.00 10.32 -11.63
CA SER A 70 -24.22 10.01 -10.89
C SER A 70 -23.89 9.46 -9.50
N SER A 71 -24.78 9.67 -8.52
CA SER A 71 -24.77 9.00 -7.22
C SER A 71 -25.74 7.81 -7.14
N ASP A 72 -26.38 7.45 -8.26
CA ASP A 72 -27.22 6.26 -8.36
C ASP A 72 -26.37 5.01 -8.11
N ARG A 73 -26.85 4.11 -7.24
CA ARG A 73 -26.07 2.96 -6.77
C ARG A 73 -25.72 1.98 -7.88
N ASP A 74 -26.64 1.74 -8.82
CA ASP A 74 -26.41 0.80 -9.91
C ASP A 74 -25.41 1.35 -10.92
N LYS A 75 -25.52 2.64 -11.25
CA LYS A 75 -24.55 3.32 -12.14
C LYS A 75 -23.14 3.36 -11.50
N VAL A 76 -23.04 3.63 -10.21
CA VAL A 76 -21.76 3.64 -9.51
C VAL A 76 -21.16 2.24 -9.43
N ARG A 77 -21.98 1.20 -9.11
CA ARG A 77 -21.54 -0.19 -9.13
C ARG A 77 -21.00 -0.59 -10.50
N ASP A 78 -21.72 -0.27 -11.56
CA ASP A 78 -21.31 -0.59 -12.94
C ASP A 78 -20.04 0.17 -13.36
N ALA A 79 -19.85 1.38 -12.83
CA ALA A 79 -18.62 2.13 -13.02
C ALA A 79 -17.46 1.52 -12.24
N ILE A 80 -17.67 1.02 -11.01
CA ILE A 80 -16.64 0.30 -10.23
C ILE A 80 -16.24 -0.98 -10.96
N ALA A 81 -17.18 -1.78 -11.45
CA ALA A 81 -16.89 -3.01 -12.19
C ALA A 81 -16.01 -2.76 -13.44
N LYS A 82 -16.11 -1.59 -14.05
CA LYS A 82 -15.32 -1.17 -15.23
C LYS A 82 -14.04 -0.42 -14.86
N THR A 83 -13.61 -0.46 -13.61
CA THR A 83 -12.40 0.23 -13.16
C THR A 83 -11.17 -0.29 -13.90
N ASN A 84 -10.36 0.64 -14.40
CA ASN A 84 -9.03 0.40 -14.96
C ASN A 84 -8.13 1.57 -14.54
N LEU A 85 -7.84 1.65 -13.25
CA LEU A 85 -7.13 2.77 -12.67
C LEU A 85 -5.63 2.49 -12.65
N THR A 86 -4.86 3.19 -13.46
CA THR A 86 -3.39 3.08 -13.54
C THR A 86 -2.68 4.12 -12.69
N ASP A 87 -3.31 5.27 -12.46
CA ASP A 87 -2.78 6.32 -11.60
C ASP A 87 -3.23 6.10 -10.14
N HIS A 88 -2.48 5.28 -9.41
CA HIS A 88 -2.76 4.88 -8.03
C HIS A 88 -1.47 4.79 -7.20
N ILE A 89 -1.58 4.47 -5.91
CA ILE A 89 -0.43 4.45 -4.99
C ILE A 89 0.05 3.05 -4.60
N LEU A 90 -0.59 1.97 -5.08
CA LEU A 90 -0.29 0.60 -4.66
C LEU A 90 0.85 -0.05 -5.46
N THR A 91 1.43 -1.13 -4.93
CA THR A 91 2.45 -1.96 -5.59
C THR A 91 1.85 -2.95 -6.60
N GLN A 92 1.12 -2.43 -7.59
CA GLN A 92 0.52 -3.20 -8.70
C GLN A 92 0.47 -2.35 -9.97
N ASP A 93 0.13 -2.94 -11.12
CA ASP A 93 0.13 -2.22 -12.40
C ASP A 93 -1.12 -1.36 -12.61
N ALA A 94 -2.28 -1.93 -12.35
CA ALA A 94 -3.57 -1.24 -12.42
C ALA A 94 -4.56 -1.84 -11.43
N ILE A 95 -5.50 -1.05 -10.96
CA ILE A 95 -6.62 -1.55 -10.18
C ILE A 95 -7.73 -1.93 -11.16
N ARG A 96 -8.09 -3.20 -11.16
CA ARG A 96 -9.16 -3.79 -11.98
C ARG A 96 -9.90 -4.84 -11.17
N PHE A 97 -11.13 -5.10 -11.56
CA PHE A 97 -11.96 -6.14 -10.98
C PHE A 97 -12.39 -7.14 -12.06
N ASP A 98 -12.55 -8.40 -11.68
CA ASP A 98 -13.18 -9.42 -12.54
C ASP A 98 -14.71 -9.42 -12.42
N ASP A 99 -15.34 -10.35 -13.12
CA ASP A 99 -16.82 -10.47 -13.15
C ASP A 99 -17.41 -10.86 -11.79
N THR A 100 -16.60 -11.35 -10.85
CA THR A 100 -17.01 -11.64 -9.46
C THR A 100 -16.83 -10.46 -8.53
N GLY A 101 -16.17 -9.40 -8.98
CA GLY A 101 -15.81 -8.22 -8.20
C GLY A 101 -14.48 -8.34 -7.44
N GLU A 102 -13.73 -9.43 -7.66
CA GLU A 102 -12.41 -9.60 -7.07
C GLU A 102 -11.35 -8.76 -7.79
N GLY A 103 -10.42 -8.22 -7.01
CA GLY A 103 -9.30 -7.43 -7.54
C GLY A 103 -8.28 -8.30 -8.27
N ILE A 104 -8.21 -8.17 -9.59
CA ILE A 104 -7.21 -8.86 -10.40
C ILE A 104 -5.86 -8.15 -10.35
N ASN A 105 -4.76 -8.93 -10.37
CA ASN A 105 -3.37 -8.44 -10.28
C ASN A 105 -3.04 -7.71 -8.95
N ALA A 106 -3.86 -7.87 -7.92
CA ALA A 106 -3.54 -7.38 -6.60
C ALA A 106 -2.29 -8.10 -6.07
N THR A 107 -1.19 -7.38 -5.95
CA THR A 107 0.10 -7.96 -5.55
C THR A 107 0.52 -7.38 -4.21
N PRO A 108 0.58 -8.18 -3.14
CA PRO A 108 1.15 -7.73 -1.89
C PRO A 108 2.66 -7.46 -2.07
N ALA A 109 3.14 -6.43 -1.40
CA ALA A 109 4.57 -6.18 -1.27
C ALA A 109 5.17 -7.11 -0.21
N LEU A 110 6.40 -7.56 -0.43
CA LEU A 110 7.23 -8.11 0.63
C LEU A 110 7.96 -6.95 1.30
N LEU A 111 7.73 -6.81 2.57
CA LEU A 111 8.32 -5.79 3.42
C LEU A 111 9.35 -6.40 4.34
N GLN A 112 10.37 -5.64 4.69
CA GLN A 112 11.26 -5.97 5.80
C GLN A 112 11.45 -4.73 6.66
N VAL A 113 11.51 -4.89 7.97
CA VAL A 113 11.90 -3.81 8.86
C VAL A 113 13.42 -3.64 8.76
N GLN A 114 13.87 -2.48 8.31
CA GLN A 114 15.28 -2.12 8.22
C GLN A 114 15.48 -0.73 8.82
N ASN A 115 16.40 -0.61 9.76
CA ASN A 115 16.66 0.63 10.49
C ASN A 115 15.39 1.21 11.16
N GLY A 116 14.57 0.33 11.73
CA GLY A 116 13.34 0.70 12.42
C GLY A 116 12.20 1.20 11.52
N LYS A 117 12.24 0.91 10.21
CA LYS A 117 11.21 1.30 9.24
C LYS A 117 10.82 0.12 8.35
N PRO A 118 9.54 -0.02 7.98
CA PRO A 118 9.15 -0.99 6.97
C PRO A 118 9.59 -0.47 5.59
N VAL A 119 10.37 -1.27 4.87
CA VAL A 119 10.81 -0.98 3.50
C VAL A 119 10.38 -2.10 2.56
N VAL A 120 10.07 -1.76 1.32
CA VAL A 120 9.70 -2.74 0.29
C VAL A 120 10.98 -3.42 -0.21
N VAL A 121 11.04 -4.74 -0.07
CA VAL A 121 12.15 -5.58 -0.54
C VAL A 121 11.75 -6.51 -1.69
N GLY A 122 10.47 -6.55 -2.02
CA GLY A 122 9.93 -7.31 -3.15
C GLY A 122 8.48 -6.96 -3.49
N PRO A 123 8.02 -7.24 -4.71
CA PRO A 123 8.79 -7.71 -5.87
C PRO A 123 9.83 -6.69 -6.35
N ALA A 124 10.85 -7.15 -7.08
CA ALA A 124 12.03 -6.36 -7.44
C ALA A 124 11.72 -5.00 -8.09
N ARG A 125 10.65 -4.93 -8.90
CA ARG A 125 10.24 -3.69 -9.61
C ARG A 125 9.76 -2.57 -8.68
N PHE A 126 9.40 -2.90 -7.45
CA PHE A 126 8.94 -1.94 -6.45
C PHE A 126 9.92 -1.82 -5.27
N ALA A 127 10.95 -2.65 -5.23
CA ALA A 127 11.86 -2.71 -4.11
C ALA A 127 12.65 -1.40 -3.92
N GLU A 128 12.74 -0.96 -2.67
CA GLU A 128 13.55 0.17 -2.24
C GLU A 128 15.00 -0.27 -1.98
N THR A 129 15.15 -1.49 -1.52
CA THR A 129 16.44 -2.08 -1.14
C THR A 129 16.40 -3.60 -1.26
N LYS A 130 17.56 -4.23 -1.11
CA LYS A 130 17.65 -5.69 -1.03
C LYS A 130 17.24 -6.19 0.36
N PRO A 131 16.62 -7.39 0.46
CA PRO A 131 16.38 -8.00 1.76
C PRO A 131 17.73 -8.34 2.44
N VAL A 132 17.76 -8.18 3.75
CA VAL A 132 18.82 -8.71 4.60
C VAL A 132 18.51 -10.17 4.86
N PHE A 133 19.26 -11.06 4.18
CA PHE A 133 19.09 -12.51 4.31
C PHE A 133 20.44 -13.23 4.09
N PRO A 134 20.83 -14.19 4.93
CA PRO A 134 20.11 -14.65 6.13
C PRO A 134 19.95 -13.54 7.17
N VAL A 135 18.84 -13.60 7.91
CA VAL A 135 18.60 -12.64 9.00
C VAL A 135 19.69 -12.84 10.08
N PRO A 136 20.33 -11.75 10.55
CA PRO A 136 21.30 -11.82 11.63
C PRO A 136 20.72 -12.52 12.87
N LYS A 137 21.56 -13.28 13.58
CA LYS A 137 21.12 -13.89 14.84
C LYS A 137 20.74 -12.79 15.82
N TRP A 138 19.58 -12.96 16.44
CA TRP A 138 19.17 -12.08 17.51
C TRP A 138 20.18 -12.14 18.66
N LYS A 139 20.61 -10.98 19.12
CA LYS A 139 21.61 -10.88 20.19
C LYS A 139 20.94 -10.58 21.52
N GLY A 140 19.82 -11.27 21.82
CA GLY A 140 18.98 -11.17 23.00
C GLY A 140 19.57 -10.47 24.21
#